data_b08505b62458beede74a545c4e6ef6e4
#
_entry.id   b08505b62458beede74a545c4e6ef6e4
#
_cell.length_a   1.000
_cell.length_b   1.000
_cell.length_c   1.000
_cell.angle_alpha   90.00
_cell.angle_beta   90.00
_cell.angle_gamma   90.00
#
_symmetry.space_group_name_H-M   'P 1'
#
loop_
_entity.id
_entity.type
_entity.pdbx_description
1 polymer ?
#
loop_
_entity_poly.entity_id
_entity_poly.type
_entity_poly.pdbx_seq_one_letter_code
_entity_poly.pdbx_strand_id
1 'polypeptide(L)'
;MDTIRPRKFEFAVLVAIIGILAVGLMSALDRVRESFEEAAVQSEAAAIRVELLDWLAHREIIGGKLPESRNPIRWIAQQPENYLGELDGAPKERGVWYFDSRRQELVYRFRFEREARFRLVRGAEAASVPGSFVGVGLRRIEVVSKTVK
;
A
#
# COMPACT_ATOMS: atom_id res chain seq x y z
N MET A 1 -42.59 46.60 15.42
CA MET A 1 -41.86 45.94 16.53
C MET A 1 -40.64 45.27 15.96
N ASP A 2 -39.52 45.98 16.00
CA ASP A 2 -38.23 45.45 15.50
C ASP A 2 -37.69 44.49 16.55
N THR A 3 -37.80 43.19 16.25
CA THR A 3 -37.11 42.18 17.02
C THR A 3 -35.62 42.30 16.75
N ILE A 4 -34.95 43.03 17.62
CA ILE A 4 -33.48 43.03 17.70
C ILE A 4 -33.05 41.61 18.02
N ARG A 5 -32.90 40.78 16.99
CA ARG A 5 -32.20 39.50 17.15
C ARG A 5 -30.79 39.82 17.64
N PRO A 6 -30.35 39.25 18.76
CA PRO A 6 -29.05 39.62 19.30
C PRO A 6 -28.00 39.16 18.26
N ARG A 7 -27.22 40.09 17.71
CA ARG A 7 -26.06 39.83 16.82
C ARG A 7 -25.19 38.68 17.29
N LYS A 8 -25.19 38.45 18.61
CA LYS A 8 -24.48 37.31 19.22
C LYS A 8 -25.05 35.96 18.83
N PHE A 9 -26.36 35.83 18.61
CA PHE A 9 -26.98 34.56 18.16
C PHE A 9 -26.66 34.27 16.70
N GLU A 10 -26.73 35.27 15.84
CA GLU A 10 -26.36 35.11 14.40
C GLU A 10 -24.88 34.74 14.26
N PHE A 11 -24.02 35.38 15.06
CA PHE A 11 -22.60 35.04 15.10
C PHE A 11 -22.36 33.59 15.60
N ALA A 12 -23.06 33.17 16.65
CA ALA A 12 -22.93 31.80 17.15
C ALA A 12 -23.40 30.75 16.15
N VAL A 13 -24.48 31.02 15.41
CA VAL A 13 -24.97 30.14 14.33
C VAL A 13 -23.96 30.07 13.19
N LEU A 14 -23.38 31.21 12.80
CA LEU A 14 -22.37 31.24 11.73
C LEU A 14 -21.11 30.42 12.12
N VAL A 15 -20.63 30.59 13.34
CA VAL A 15 -19.49 29.83 13.87
C VAL A 15 -19.80 28.33 13.91
N ALA A 16 -21.00 27.94 14.31
CA ALA A 16 -21.43 26.53 14.32
C ALA A 16 -21.45 25.93 12.91
N ILE A 17 -21.99 26.66 11.94
CA ILE A 17 -22.01 26.21 10.53
C ILE A 17 -20.58 26.05 10.00
N ILE A 18 -19.70 27.02 10.22
CA ILE A 18 -18.30 26.94 9.81
C ILE A 18 -17.61 25.74 10.47
N GLY A 19 -17.86 25.50 11.75
CA GLY A 19 -17.33 24.35 12.48
C GLY A 19 -17.75 23.00 11.87
N ILE A 20 -19.03 22.86 11.53
CA ILE A 20 -19.56 21.65 10.88
C ILE A 20 -18.93 21.45 9.49
N LEU A 21 -18.83 22.52 8.71
CA LEU A 21 -18.20 22.47 7.37
C LEU A 21 -16.71 22.11 7.48
N ALA A 22 -16.00 22.66 8.45
CA ALA A 22 -14.59 22.36 8.67
C ALA A 22 -14.37 20.87 9.03
N VAL A 23 -15.20 20.30 9.90
CA VAL A 23 -15.15 18.86 10.24
C VAL A 23 -15.45 18.00 9.00
N GLY A 24 -16.45 18.37 8.21
CA GLY A 24 -16.78 17.69 6.96
C GLY A 24 -15.62 17.71 5.96
N LEU A 25 -14.97 18.86 5.82
CA LEU A 25 -13.82 19.03 4.92
C LEU A 25 -12.61 18.20 5.39
N MET A 26 -12.31 18.20 6.68
CA MET A 26 -11.22 17.39 7.25
C MET A 26 -11.46 15.89 6.99
N SER A 27 -12.68 15.41 7.21
CA SER A 27 -13.05 14.01 6.95
C SER A 27 -12.96 13.66 5.46
N ALA A 28 -13.26 14.58 4.56
CA ALA A 28 -13.10 14.38 3.12
C ALA A 28 -11.63 14.31 2.72
N LEU A 29 -10.78 15.18 3.27
CA LEU A 29 -9.35 15.19 3.03
C LEU A 29 -8.66 13.88 3.47
N ASP A 30 -9.06 13.33 4.62
CA ASP A 30 -8.49 12.07 5.10
C ASP A 30 -8.82 10.90 4.16
N ARG A 31 -10.03 10.81 3.63
CA ARG A 31 -10.41 9.80 2.61
C ARG A 31 -9.60 9.96 1.32
N VAL A 32 -9.40 11.19 0.88
CA VAL A 32 -8.60 11.48 -0.32
C VAL A 32 -7.16 11.05 -0.12
N ARG A 33 -6.55 11.36 1.03
CA ARG A 33 -5.18 10.93 1.36
C ARG A 33 -5.05 9.40 1.37
N GLU A 34 -6.01 8.70 1.96
CA GLU A 34 -6.01 7.23 1.97
C GLU A 34 -6.09 6.65 0.54
N SER A 35 -6.93 7.24 -0.31
CA SER A 35 -7.06 6.81 -1.71
C SER A 35 -5.78 7.06 -2.52
N PHE A 36 -5.11 8.19 -2.29
CA PHE A 36 -3.83 8.48 -2.94
C PHE A 36 -2.72 7.53 -2.49
N GLU A 37 -2.65 7.21 -1.20
CA GLU A 37 -1.66 6.27 -0.68
C GLU A 37 -1.89 4.87 -1.25
N GLU A 38 -3.13 4.40 -1.33
CA GLU A 38 -3.47 3.11 -1.98
C GLU A 38 -3.07 3.12 -3.46
N ALA A 39 -3.36 4.19 -4.20
CA ALA A 39 -2.97 4.33 -5.60
C ALA A 39 -1.44 4.32 -5.78
N ALA A 40 -0.70 4.99 -4.90
CA ALA A 40 0.76 4.99 -4.91
C ALA A 40 1.32 3.57 -4.68
N VAL A 41 0.80 2.84 -3.69
CA VAL A 41 1.20 1.45 -3.40
C VAL A 41 0.91 0.53 -4.58
N GLN A 42 -0.22 0.69 -5.25
CA GLN A 42 -0.56 -0.07 -6.46
C GLN A 42 0.43 0.22 -7.59
N SER A 43 0.79 1.48 -7.78
CA SER A 43 1.77 1.92 -8.78
C SER A 43 3.16 1.34 -8.50
N GLU A 44 3.63 1.43 -7.25
CA GLU A 44 4.91 0.87 -6.84
C GLU A 44 4.94 -0.67 -6.97
N ALA A 45 3.87 -1.35 -6.57
CA ALA A 45 3.75 -2.80 -6.76
C ALA A 45 3.74 -3.19 -8.25
N ALA A 46 3.15 -2.35 -9.12
CA ALA A 46 3.19 -2.56 -10.57
C ALA A 46 4.61 -2.37 -11.12
N ALA A 47 5.34 -1.36 -10.66
CA ALA A 47 6.74 -1.14 -11.03
C ALA A 47 7.62 -2.32 -10.62
N ILE A 48 7.47 -2.84 -9.39
CA ILE A 48 8.18 -4.04 -8.94
C ILE A 48 7.88 -5.24 -9.85
N ARG A 49 6.62 -5.41 -10.29
CA ARG A 49 6.26 -6.49 -11.24
C ARG A 49 6.97 -6.33 -12.58
N VAL A 50 7.01 -5.11 -13.11
CA VAL A 50 7.68 -4.82 -14.40
C VAL A 50 9.17 -5.12 -14.30
N GLU A 51 9.84 -4.68 -13.24
CA GLU A 51 11.26 -4.97 -13.04
C GLU A 51 11.54 -6.47 -12.85
N LEU A 52 10.66 -7.18 -12.14
CA LEU A 52 10.74 -8.64 -12.03
C LEU A 52 10.63 -9.32 -13.40
N LEU A 53 9.71 -8.86 -14.24
CA LEU A 53 9.53 -9.39 -15.59
C LEU A 53 10.76 -9.12 -16.46
N ASP A 54 11.32 -7.92 -16.41
CA ASP A 54 12.52 -7.55 -17.13
C ASP A 54 13.71 -8.42 -16.68
N TRP A 55 13.89 -8.57 -15.39
CA TRP A 55 14.93 -9.45 -14.84
C TRP A 55 14.77 -10.91 -15.28
N LEU A 56 13.54 -11.44 -15.25
CA LEU A 56 13.23 -12.80 -15.70
C LEU A 56 13.48 -12.98 -17.19
N ALA A 57 13.11 -12.01 -18.02
CA ALA A 57 13.32 -12.04 -19.46
C ALA A 57 14.82 -12.06 -19.81
N HIS A 58 15.61 -11.19 -19.18
CA HIS A 58 17.06 -11.18 -19.35
C HIS A 58 17.69 -12.51 -18.94
N ARG A 59 17.27 -13.05 -17.82
CA ARG A 59 17.77 -14.32 -17.32
C ARG A 59 17.41 -15.50 -18.24
N GLU A 60 16.22 -15.52 -18.82
CA GLU A 60 15.82 -16.58 -19.76
C GLU A 60 16.72 -16.63 -20.98
N ILE A 61 17.20 -15.47 -21.46
CA ILE A 61 18.13 -15.36 -22.59
C ILE A 61 19.53 -15.85 -22.20
N ILE A 62 20.04 -15.47 -21.01
CA ILE A 62 21.41 -15.75 -20.59
C ILE A 62 21.54 -17.15 -19.96
N GLY A 63 20.44 -17.70 -19.47
CA GLY A 63 20.41 -18.92 -18.66
C GLY A 63 20.80 -18.66 -17.21
N GLY A 64 20.45 -19.58 -16.34
CA GLY A 64 20.78 -19.50 -14.93
C GLY A 64 19.66 -19.98 -14.01
N LYS A 65 19.99 -20.22 -12.74
CA LYS A 65 19.01 -20.65 -11.73
C LYS A 65 18.26 -19.44 -11.16
N LEU A 66 16.99 -19.64 -10.80
CA LEU A 66 16.24 -18.62 -10.04
C LEU A 66 16.88 -18.41 -8.67
N PRO A 67 16.94 -17.17 -8.17
CA PRO A 67 17.40 -16.92 -6.82
C PRO A 67 16.55 -17.69 -5.80
N GLU A 68 17.14 -18.15 -4.74
CA GLU A 68 16.43 -18.88 -3.67
C GLU A 68 15.54 -17.94 -2.84
N SER A 69 15.93 -16.68 -2.76
CA SER A 69 15.19 -15.66 -2.00
C SER A 69 13.75 -15.52 -2.49
N ARG A 70 12.82 -15.45 -1.57
CA ARG A 70 11.41 -15.11 -1.85
C ARG A 70 11.12 -13.61 -1.76
N ASN A 71 12.12 -12.82 -1.39
CA ASN A 71 12.01 -11.37 -1.38
C ASN A 71 12.17 -10.82 -2.80
N PRO A 72 11.11 -10.27 -3.42
CA PRO A 72 11.18 -9.75 -4.78
C PRO A 72 12.14 -8.58 -4.92
N ILE A 73 12.36 -7.81 -3.86
CA ILE A 73 13.26 -6.66 -3.87
C ILE A 73 14.72 -7.06 -4.08
N ARG A 74 15.11 -8.27 -3.71
CA ARG A 74 16.47 -8.79 -4.00
C ARG A 74 16.70 -9.15 -5.46
N TRP A 75 15.65 -9.19 -6.28
CA TRP A 75 15.72 -9.57 -7.68
C TRP A 75 15.77 -8.35 -8.60
N ILE A 76 15.35 -7.20 -8.13
CA ILE A 76 15.21 -5.96 -8.90
C ILE A 76 16.36 -4.99 -8.62
N ALA A 77 16.65 -4.14 -9.59
CA ALA A 77 17.76 -3.19 -9.49
C ALA A 77 17.39 -1.96 -8.63
N GLN A 78 16.14 -1.53 -8.70
CA GLN A 78 15.66 -0.35 -7.98
C GLN A 78 14.76 -0.74 -6.81
N GLN A 79 15.19 -0.39 -5.60
CA GLN A 79 14.37 -0.58 -4.41
C GLN A 79 13.47 0.64 -4.19
N PRO A 80 12.25 0.46 -3.65
CA PRO A 80 11.45 1.59 -3.20
C PRO A 80 12.21 2.47 -2.18
N GLU A 81 12.08 3.79 -2.29
CA GLU A 81 12.82 4.73 -1.41
C GLU A 81 12.56 4.51 0.08
N ASN A 82 11.35 4.06 0.41
CA ASN A 82 10.89 3.80 1.76
C ASN A 82 10.97 2.32 2.16
N TYR A 83 11.83 1.53 1.52
CA TYR A 83 12.06 0.12 1.86
C TYR A 83 13.01 -0.02 3.05
N LEU A 84 12.55 -0.63 4.14
CA LEU A 84 13.32 -0.81 5.38
C LEU A 84 14.18 -2.09 5.39
N GLY A 85 14.01 -2.97 4.41
CA GLY A 85 14.73 -4.25 4.40
C GLY A 85 13.91 -5.43 4.88
N GLU A 86 14.61 -6.50 5.28
CA GLU A 86 14.00 -7.73 5.80
C GLU A 86 13.86 -7.65 7.32
N LEU A 87 12.65 -7.85 7.81
CA LEU A 87 12.32 -7.75 9.23
C LEU A 87 11.55 -8.99 9.70
N ASP A 88 11.68 -9.32 10.97
CA ASP A 88 10.97 -10.45 11.60
C ASP A 88 9.58 -10.07 12.14
N GLY A 89 9.03 -8.97 11.69
CA GLY A 89 7.71 -8.49 12.06
C GLY A 89 7.48 -7.05 11.60
N ALA A 90 6.29 -6.52 11.89
CA ALA A 90 5.92 -5.19 11.46
C ALA A 90 6.76 -4.10 12.15
N PRO A 91 7.39 -3.17 11.40
CA PRO A 91 8.11 -2.04 11.96
C PRO A 91 7.16 -1.08 12.67
N LYS A 92 7.72 -0.17 13.48
CA LYS A 92 6.92 0.91 14.11
C LYS A 92 6.56 2.00 13.10
N GLU A 93 7.44 2.23 12.14
CA GLU A 93 7.29 3.20 11.08
C GLU A 93 6.09 2.87 10.19
N ARG A 94 5.46 3.91 9.65
CA ARG A 94 4.31 3.82 8.74
C ARG A 94 4.64 4.49 7.41
N GLY A 95 3.92 4.13 6.36
CA GLY A 95 4.20 4.60 5.00
C GLY A 95 5.47 3.96 4.43
N VAL A 96 5.77 2.73 4.79
CA VAL A 96 7.03 2.04 4.46
C VAL A 96 6.80 0.64 3.91
N TRP A 97 7.72 0.21 3.04
CA TRP A 97 7.84 -1.16 2.61
C TRP A 97 8.80 -1.94 3.51
N TYR A 98 8.51 -3.19 3.74
CA TYR A 98 9.42 -4.14 4.38
C TYR A 98 9.12 -5.56 3.91
N PHE A 99 10.09 -6.44 4.04
CA PHE A 99 9.88 -7.86 3.78
C PHE A 99 9.75 -8.60 5.11
N ASP A 100 8.61 -9.22 5.34
CA ASP A 100 8.35 -10.04 6.52
C ASP A 100 9.02 -11.40 6.34
N SER A 101 10.15 -11.62 7.02
CA SER A 101 10.95 -12.84 6.92
C SER A 101 10.22 -14.07 7.43
N ARG A 102 9.29 -13.94 8.39
CA ARG A 102 8.53 -15.05 8.96
C ARG A 102 7.44 -15.53 8.02
N ARG A 103 6.76 -14.60 7.34
CA ARG A 103 5.67 -14.90 6.42
C ARG A 103 6.10 -15.01 4.97
N GLN A 104 7.33 -14.61 4.68
CA GLN A 104 7.89 -14.55 3.32
C GLN A 104 7.02 -13.69 2.38
N GLU A 105 6.66 -12.50 2.86
CA GLU A 105 5.78 -11.55 2.17
C GLU A 105 6.42 -10.16 2.12
N LEU A 106 6.30 -9.50 0.98
CA LEU A 106 6.57 -8.08 0.86
C LEU A 106 5.34 -7.31 1.34
N VAL A 107 5.53 -6.41 2.30
CA VAL A 107 4.45 -5.71 2.98
C VAL A 107 4.63 -4.21 2.88
N TYR A 108 3.58 -3.50 2.54
CA TYR A 108 3.49 -2.06 2.73
C TYR A 108 2.61 -1.75 3.94
N ARG A 109 3.15 -1.01 4.90
CA ARG A 109 2.42 -0.55 6.07
C ARG A 109 1.91 0.86 5.83
N PHE A 110 0.60 1.01 5.66
CA PHE A 110 -0.03 2.31 5.45
C PHE A 110 0.12 3.23 6.67
N ARG A 111 -0.03 4.52 6.45
CA ARG A 111 -0.09 5.52 7.53
C ARG A 111 -1.30 5.32 8.44
N PHE A 112 -2.40 4.79 7.89
CA PHE A 112 -3.56 4.28 8.62
C PHE A 112 -3.32 2.80 9.00
N GLU A 113 -4.13 2.24 9.89
CA GLU A 113 -3.92 0.88 10.43
C GLU A 113 -4.26 -0.24 9.43
N ARG A 114 -3.64 -0.19 8.26
CA ARG A 114 -3.79 -1.18 7.18
C ARG A 114 -2.42 -1.63 6.68
N GLU A 115 -2.40 -2.80 6.07
CA GLU A 115 -1.23 -3.35 5.38
C GLU A 115 -1.65 -3.93 4.03
N ALA A 116 -0.85 -3.67 3.00
CA ALA A 116 -0.94 -4.39 1.73
C ALA A 116 0.16 -5.44 1.71
N ARG A 117 -0.20 -6.69 1.41
CA ARG A 117 0.71 -7.83 1.43
C ARG A 117 0.82 -8.43 0.04
N PHE A 118 2.04 -8.76 -0.34
CA PHE A 118 2.37 -9.34 -1.64
C PHE A 118 3.27 -10.54 -1.43
N ARG A 119 3.00 -11.62 -2.17
CA ARG A 119 3.82 -12.83 -2.12
C ARG A 119 4.36 -13.17 -3.49
N LEU A 120 5.65 -13.47 -3.52
CA LEU A 120 6.29 -14.04 -4.70
C LEU A 120 5.86 -15.51 -4.83
N VAL A 121 5.12 -15.83 -5.87
CA VAL A 121 4.64 -17.18 -6.18
C VAL A 121 5.45 -17.78 -7.31
N ARG A 122 5.61 -19.10 -7.31
CA ARG A 122 6.43 -19.84 -8.28
C ARG A 122 5.72 -21.08 -8.81
N GLY A 123 6.15 -21.55 -9.98
CA GLY A 123 5.62 -22.76 -10.58
C GLY A 123 4.15 -22.67 -10.94
N ALA A 124 3.39 -23.74 -10.67
CA ALA A 124 1.97 -23.81 -10.99
C ALA A 124 1.11 -22.73 -10.34
N GLU A 125 1.51 -22.27 -9.14
CA GLU A 125 0.82 -21.18 -8.42
C GLU A 125 0.90 -19.84 -9.15
N ALA A 126 1.99 -19.61 -9.88
CA ALA A 126 2.17 -18.40 -10.69
C ALA A 126 1.25 -18.35 -11.90
N ALA A 127 0.84 -19.47 -12.44
CA ALA A 127 -0.02 -19.53 -13.63
C ALA A 127 -1.37 -18.82 -13.46
N SER A 128 -1.86 -18.71 -12.23
CA SER A 128 -3.11 -18.02 -11.89
C SER A 128 -2.95 -16.52 -11.61
N VAL A 129 -1.71 -15.99 -11.66
CA VAL A 129 -1.42 -14.59 -11.33
C VAL A 129 -1.29 -13.77 -12.60
N PRO A 130 -2.11 -12.71 -12.79
CA PRO A 130 -1.96 -11.81 -13.93
C PRO A 130 -0.56 -11.20 -13.98
N GLY A 131 0.07 -11.22 -15.15
CA GLY A 131 1.42 -10.71 -15.35
C GLY A 131 2.53 -11.60 -14.80
N SER A 132 2.27 -12.88 -14.54
CA SER A 132 3.33 -13.85 -14.26
C SER A 132 4.10 -14.22 -15.53
N PHE A 133 5.41 -14.47 -15.39
CA PHE A 133 6.28 -14.86 -16.48
C PHE A 133 7.24 -15.95 -16.02
N VAL A 134 7.49 -16.95 -16.90
CA VAL A 134 8.41 -18.09 -16.63
C VAL A 134 8.14 -18.74 -15.26
N GLY A 135 6.86 -18.89 -14.89
CA GLY A 135 6.47 -19.53 -13.64
C GLY A 135 6.78 -18.70 -12.38
N VAL A 136 6.89 -17.38 -12.49
CA VAL A 136 7.07 -16.47 -11.35
C VAL A 136 6.06 -15.31 -11.44
N GLY A 137 5.47 -14.94 -10.32
CA GLY A 137 4.54 -13.81 -10.26
C GLY A 137 4.48 -13.20 -8.88
N LEU A 138 4.05 -11.94 -8.81
CA LEU A 138 3.82 -11.23 -7.55
C LEU A 138 2.30 -11.08 -7.32
N ARG A 139 1.77 -11.84 -6.36
CA ARG A 139 0.35 -11.85 -6.02
C ARG A 139 0.08 -10.98 -4.80
N ARG A 140 -0.92 -10.09 -4.90
CA ARG A 140 -1.48 -9.40 -3.73
C ARG A 140 -2.29 -10.39 -2.90
N ILE A 141 -2.07 -10.39 -1.60
CA ILE A 141 -2.82 -11.19 -0.64
C ILE A 141 -3.83 -10.25 0.01
N GLU A 142 -5.11 -10.56 -0.14
CA GLU A 142 -6.14 -9.84 0.60
C GLU A 142 -6.10 -10.24 2.07
N VAL A 143 -5.72 -9.31 2.92
CA VAL A 143 -5.87 -9.47 4.36
C VAL A 143 -7.33 -9.23 4.68
N VAL A 144 -8.08 -10.31 4.92
CA VAL A 144 -9.42 -10.19 5.48
C VAL A 144 -9.25 -9.50 6.83
N SER A 145 -9.64 -8.23 6.91
CA SER A 145 -9.73 -7.51 8.17
C SER A 145 -10.66 -8.31 9.08
N LYS A 146 -10.12 -8.99 10.09
CA LYS A 146 -10.96 -9.49 11.17
C LYS A 146 -11.57 -8.26 11.83
N THR A 147 -12.81 -7.96 11.44
CA THR A 147 -13.65 -7.06 12.22
C THR A 147 -13.75 -7.67 13.61
N VAL A 148 -13.02 -7.10 14.54
CA VAL A 148 -13.21 -7.39 15.96
C VAL A 148 -14.59 -6.89 16.32
N LYS A 149 -15.46 -7.82 16.66
CA LYS A 149 -16.82 -7.57 17.11
C LYS A 149 -16.79 -7.19 18.59
#